data_b461189a96d3900fcf92b66b72adf570
#
_entry.id   b461189a96d3900fcf92b66b72adf570
#
_cell.length_a   1.000
_cell.length_b   1.000
_cell.length_c   1.000
_cell.angle_alpha   90.00
_cell.angle_beta   90.00
_cell.angle_gamma   90.00
#
_symmetry.space_group_name_H-M   'P 1'
#
loop_
_entity.id
_entity.type
_entity.pdbx_description
1 polymer ?
#
loop_
_entity_poly.entity_id
_entity_poly.type
_entity_poly.pdbx_seq_one_letter_code
_entity_poly.pdbx_strand_id
1 'polypeptide(L)'
;MNILLTTLISLVMTYEMPKLPYANNGLEPVISQATIDYHYGKHLQTYVNNLNSLVPGTEFEGKSVEEIVTSAPDGAIFNNAGQVLNHTLYFLQFTPKPSKYEPVSYTHLRAHETVLDL
;
A
#
# COMPACT_ATOMS: atom_id res chain seq x y z
N MET A 1 16.69 46.85 -10.67
CA MET A 1 17.00 45.65 -9.87
C MET A 1 15.86 44.67 -10.03
N ASN A 2 16.06 43.68 -10.89
CA ASN A 2 15.06 42.63 -11.03
C ASN A 2 15.33 41.56 -9.99
N ILE A 3 14.45 41.49 -8.99
CA ILE A 3 14.43 40.39 -8.07
C ILE A 3 13.73 39.25 -8.82
N LEU A 4 14.51 38.31 -9.33
CA LEU A 4 13.97 37.04 -9.80
C LEU A 4 13.44 36.29 -8.58
N LEU A 5 12.12 36.38 -8.37
CA LEU A 5 11.41 35.51 -7.44
C LEU A 5 11.37 34.13 -8.07
N THR A 6 12.39 33.32 -7.84
CA THR A 6 12.35 31.90 -8.13
C THR A 6 11.34 31.30 -7.18
N THR A 7 10.11 31.16 -7.66
CA THR A 7 9.10 30.34 -6.99
C THR A 7 9.61 28.92 -7.01
N LEU A 8 10.19 28.47 -5.91
CA LEU A 8 10.53 27.09 -5.69
C LEU A 8 9.19 26.35 -5.59
N ILE A 9 8.72 25.80 -6.70
CA ILE A 9 7.60 24.86 -6.67
C ILE A 9 8.15 23.61 -6.01
N SER A 10 7.93 23.52 -4.70
CA SER A 10 8.15 22.28 -3.97
C SER A 10 7.15 21.28 -4.55
N LEU A 11 7.66 20.34 -5.33
CA LEU A 11 6.87 19.20 -5.80
C LEU A 11 6.59 18.33 -4.58
N VAL A 12 5.53 18.63 -3.86
CA VAL A 12 5.06 17.80 -2.75
C VAL A 12 4.62 16.47 -3.35
N MET A 13 5.40 15.44 -3.10
CA MET A 13 5.06 14.09 -3.49
C MET A 13 3.87 13.64 -2.65
N THR A 14 2.71 13.40 -3.28
CA THR A 14 1.53 12.84 -2.65
C THR A 14 1.50 11.32 -2.83
N TYR A 15 1.11 10.61 -1.77
CA TYR A 15 0.87 9.17 -1.83
C TYR A 15 -0.51 8.93 -2.42
N GLU A 16 -0.59 7.95 -3.30
CA GLU A 16 -1.81 7.63 -4.02
C GLU A 16 -2.29 6.22 -3.70
N MET A 17 -3.57 5.98 -3.89
CA MET A 17 -4.15 4.65 -3.83
C MET A 17 -3.56 3.78 -4.95
N PRO A 18 -3.20 2.52 -4.67
CA PRO A 18 -2.81 1.60 -5.73
C PRO A 18 -4.00 1.36 -6.66
N LYS A 19 -3.73 1.30 -7.97
CA LYS A 19 -4.76 0.97 -8.94
C LYS A 19 -5.01 -0.53 -8.92
N LEU A 20 -6.25 -0.94 -8.64
CA LEU A 20 -6.63 -2.36 -8.68
C LEU A 20 -6.60 -2.87 -10.12
N PRO A 21 -6.00 -4.05 -10.39
CA PRO A 21 -5.98 -4.66 -11.73
C PRO A 21 -7.28 -5.40 -12.05
N TYR A 22 -8.35 -5.21 -11.28
CA TYR A 22 -9.67 -5.82 -11.43
C TYR A 22 -10.75 -4.82 -11.01
N ALA A 23 -11.99 -5.05 -11.49
CA ALA A 23 -13.14 -4.28 -11.04
C ALA A 23 -13.48 -4.62 -9.57
N ASN A 24 -14.14 -3.70 -8.86
CA ASN A 24 -14.49 -3.91 -7.45
C ASN A 24 -15.35 -5.17 -7.22
N ASN A 25 -16.13 -5.61 -8.21
CA ASN A 25 -16.90 -6.85 -8.18
C ASN A 25 -16.18 -8.03 -8.85
N GLY A 26 -14.96 -7.83 -9.32
CA GLY A 26 -14.23 -8.81 -10.14
C GLY A 26 -13.79 -10.07 -9.38
N LEU A 27 -13.80 -10.04 -8.05
CA LEU A 27 -13.41 -11.17 -7.20
C LEU A 27 -14.61 -11.96 -6.67
N GLU A 28 -15.84 -11.54 -7.01
CA GLU A 28 -17.02 -12.29 -6.63
C GLU A 28 -17.07 -13.68 -7.30
N PRO A 29 -17.66 -14.67 -6.64
CA PRO A 29 -18.33 -14.65 -5.34
C PRO A 29 -17.39 -14.82 -4.14
N VAL A 30 -16.09 -14.95 -4.34
CA VAL A 30 -15.13 -15.25 -3.26
C VAL A 30 -14.94 -14.04 -2.33
N ILE A 31 -14.75 -12.86 -2.91
CA ILE A 31 -14.69 -11.60 -2.16
C ILE A 31 -15.76 -10.69 -2.74
N SER A 32 -16.68 -10.23 -1.89
CA SER A 32 -17.79 -9.38 -2.33
C SER A 32 -17.32 -7.98 -2.71
N GLN A 33 -18.06 -7.34 -3.60
CA GLN A 33 -17.85 -5.92 -3.92
C GLN A 33 -17.90 -5.05 -2.67
N ALA A 34 -18.86 -5.30 -1.77
CA ALA A 34 -18.98 -4.54 -0.53
C ALA A 34 -17.70 -4.63 0.34
N THR A 35 -17.06 -5.79 0.38
CA THR A 35 -15.78 -5.97 1.08
C THR A 35 -14.68 -5.12 0.43
N ILE A 36 -14.56 -5.12 -0.89
CA ILE A 36 -13.56 -4.32 -1.60
C ILE A 36 -13.85 -2.83 -1.42
N ASP A 37 -15.09 -2.39 -1.57
CA ASP A 37 -15.48 -0.99 -1.40
C ASP A 37 -15.14 -0.48 0.01
N TYR A 38 -15.26 -1.31 1.01
CA TYR A 38 -14.94 -0.97 2.39
C TYR A 38 -13.45 -1.07 2.69
N HIS A 39 -12.84 -2.21 2.40
CA HIS A 39 -11.45 -2.51 2.77
C HIS A 39 -10.44 -1.69 1.94
N TYR A 40 -10.67 -1.59 0.64
CA TYR A 40 -9.86 -0.75 -0.25
C TYR A 40 -10.33 0.71 -0.23
N GLY A 41 -11.61 0.95 -0.48
CA GLY A 41 -12.16 2.29 -0.72
C GLY A 41 -12.22 3.17 0.53
N LYS A 42 -12.33 2.59 1.74
CA LYS A 42 -12.36 3.34 2.99
C LYS A 42 -11.14 3.08 3.85
N HIS A 43 -10.83 1.84 4.11
CA HIS A 43 -9.77 1.47 5.06
C HIS A 43 -8.38 1.89 4.55
N LEU A 44 -7.99 1.39 3.39
CA LEU A 44 -6.71 1.77 2.78
C LEU A 44 -6.66 3.27 2.47
N GLN A 45 -7.77 3.85 1.99
CA GLN A 45 -7.83 5.28 1.70
C GLN A 45 -7.51 6.12 2.95
N THR A 46 -7.97 5.70 4.12
CA THR A 46 -7.68 6.39 5.38
C THR A 46 -6.19 6.40 5.68
N TYR A 47 -5.49 5.29 5.49
CA TYR A 47 -4.04 5.23 5.70
C TYR A 47 -3.28 6.12 4.71
N VAL A 48 -3.69 6.13 3.45
CA VAL A 48 -3.10 7.02 2.43
C VAL A 48 -3.32 8.48 2.79
N ASN A 49 -4.53 8.86 3.20
CA ASN A 49 -4.85 10.22 3.63
C ASN A 49 -4.03 10.63 4.87
N ASN A 50 -3.91 9.75 5.84
CA ASN A 50 -3.10 9.99 7.04
C ASN A 50 -1.63 10.22 6.68
N LEU A 51 -1.08 9.39 5.80
CA LEU A 51 0.31 9.53 5.37
C LEU A 51 0.54 10.87 4.67
N ASN A 52 -0.38 11.28 3.80
CA ASN A 52 -0.34 12.58 3.12
C ASN A 52 -0.45 13.77 4.08
N SER A 53 -1.06 13.58 5.25
CA SER A 53 -1.14 14.61 6.28
C SER A 53 0.08 14.66 7.20
N LEU A 54 0.70 13.51 7.45
CA LEU A 54 1.78 13.37 8.44
C LEU A 54 3.17 13.66 7.86
N VAL A 55 3.41 13.32 6.60
CA VAL A 55 4.75 13.39 5.98
C VAL A 55 5.21 14.80 5.62
N PRO A 56 4.36 15.72 5.11
CA PRO A 56 4.80 17.06 4.73
C PRO A 56 5.48 17.81 5.89
N GLY A 57 6.61 18.45 5.60
CA GLY A 57 7.39 19.18 6.60
C GLY A 57 8.26 18.31 7.50
N THR A 58 8.29 17.00 7.28
CA THR A 58 9.19 16.06 7.99
C THR A 58 10.38 15.65 7.11
N GLU A 59 11.35 14.97 7.72
CA GLU A 59 12.51 14.41 7.01
C GLU A 59 12.12 13.34 5.97
N PHE A 60 10.89 12.83 6.02
CA PHE A 60 10.37 11.82 5.10
C PHE A 60 9.69 12.41 3.88
N GLU A 61 9.59 13.73 3.79
CA GLU A 61 9.03 14.41 2.61
C GLU A 61 9.80 14.02 1.34
N GLY A 62 9.07 13.61 0.29
CA GLY A 62 9.66 13.14 -0.96
C GLY A 62 10.15 11.69 -0.96
N LYS A 63 10.03 10.98 0.16
CA LYS A 63 10.40 9.56 0.24
C LYS A 63 9.23 8.65 -0.16
N SER A 64 9.56 7.51 -0.78
CA SER A 64 8.57 6.48 -1.09
C SER A 64 8.07 5.78 0.18
N VAL A 65 6.94 5.07 0.07
CA VAL A 65 6.40 4.26 1.17
C VAL A 65 7.43 3.24 1.65
N GLU A 66 8.11 2.57 0.72
CA GLU A 66 9.14 1.58 1.02
C GLU A 66 10.34 2.18 1.76
N GLU A 67 10.79 3.36 1.34
CA GLU A 67 11.87 4.09 2.02
C GLU A 67 11.46 4.48 3.45
N ILE A 68 10.22 4.92 3.63
CA ILE A 68 9.71 5.27 4.96
C ILE A 68 9.67 4.03 5.87
N VAL A 69 9.12 2.92 5.41
CA VAL A 69 9.00 1.68 6.19
C VAL A 69 10.38 1.15 6.62
N THR A 70 11.40 1.35 5.80
CA THR A 70 12.76 0.87 6.12
C THR A 70 13.57 1.82 6.98
N SER A 71 13.20 3.09 7.10
CA SER A 71 14.02 4.12 7.77
C SER A 71 13.33 4.88 8.89
N ALA A 72 11.99 4.90 8.93
CA ALA A 72 11.27 5.64 9.97
C ALA A 72 11.29 4.88 11.31
N PRO A 73 11.45 5.61 12.42
CA PRO A 73 11.28 5.03 13.75
C PRO A 73 9.81 4.71 14.00
N ASP A 74 9.56 3.88 15.01
CA ASP A 74 8.20 3.58 15.47
C ASP A 74 7.40 4.86 15.70
N GLY A 75 6.18 4.89 15.19
CA GLY A 75 5.30 6.04 15.31
C GLY A 75 4.27 6.12 14.19
N ALA A 76 3.53 7.21 14.14
CA ALA A 76 2.39 7.38 13.24
C ALA A 76 2.79 7.28 11.75
N ILE A 77 3.91 7.86 11.36
CA ILE A 77 4.39 7.81 9.96
C ILE A 77 4.74 6.38 9.58
N PHE A 78 5.52 5.68 10.40
CA PHE A 78 5.87 4.28 10.19
C PHE A 78 4.62 3.39 10.11
N ASN A 79 3.70 3.55 11.04
CA ASN A 79 2.49 2.73 11.12
C ASN A 79 1.59 2.92 9.89
N ASN A 80 1.35 4.16 9.48
CA ASN A 80 0.51 4.42 8.30
C ASN A 80 1.21 4.00 7.00
N ALA A 81 2.51 4.24 6.86
CA ALA A 81 3.27 3.77 5.71
C ALA A 81 3.27 2.23 5.62
N GLY A 82 3.46 1.54 6.75
CA GLY A 82 3.37 0.09 6.83
C GLY A 82 2.00 -0.45 6.43
N GLN A 83 0.94 0.20 6.86
CA GLN A 83 -0.43 -0.17 6.46
C GLN A 83 -0.68 0.07 4.97
N VAL A 84 -0.20 1.18 4.41
CA VAL A 84 -0.30 1.44 2.97
C VAL A 84 0.44 0.35 2.18
N LEU A 85 1.66 0.01 2.57
CA LEU A 85 2.44 -1.02 1.89
C LEU A 85 1.76 -2.40 1.97
N ASN A 86 1.37 -2.82 3.16
CA ASN A 86 0.75 -4.12 3.40
C ASN A 86 -0.58 -4.26 2.64
N HIS A 87 -1.43 -3.26 2.67
CA HIS A 87 -2.70 -3.28 1.95
C HIS A 87 -2.50 -3.25 0.43
N THR A 88 -1.52 -2.49 -0.05
CA THR A 88 -1.17 -2.47 -1.48
C THR A 88 -0.76 -3.86 -1.96
N LEU A 89 0.15 -4.52 -1.25
CA LEU A 89 0.57 -5.89 -1.58
C LEU A 89 -0.59 -6.88 -1.48
N TYR A 90 -1.42 -6.74 -0.45
CA TYR A 90 -2.59 -7.58 -0.24
C TYR A 90 -3.57 -7.51 -1.42
N PHE A 91 -3.95 -6.32 -1.86
CA PHE A 91 -4.90 -6.17 -2.95
C PHE A 91 -4.33 -6.54 -4.32
N LEU A 92 -3.04 -6.29 -4.57
CA LEU A 92 -2.42 -6.58 -5.85
C LEU A 92 -2.13 -8.07 -6.08
N GLN A 93 -2.19 -8.91 -5.04
CA GLN A 93 -2.00 -10.35 -5.20
C GLN A 93 -3.24 -11.09 -5.73
N PHE A 94 -4.42 -10.47 -5.68
CA PHE A 94 -5.66 -11.10 -6.14
C PHE A 94 -5.82 -11.02 -7.64
N THR A 95 -6.45 -12.05 -8.21
CA THR A 95 -6.81 -12.10 -9.62
C THR A 95 -8.18 -12.75 -9.80
N PRO A 96 -9.02 -12.23 -10.74
CA PRO A 96 -10.30 -12.87 -11.07
C PRO A 96 -10.17 -14.28 -11.66
N LYS A 97 -9.01 -14.57 -12.23
CA LYS A 97 -8.71 -15.87 -12.87
C LYS A 97 -7.40 -16.43 -12.30
N PRO A 98 -7.43 -17.00 -11.09
CA PRO A 98 -6.24 -17.58 -10.51
C PRO A 98 -5.73 -18.75 -11.36
N SER A 99 -4.43 -18.87 -11.51
CA SER A 99 -3.81 -20.04 -12.10
C SER A 99 -4.05 -21.25 -11.18
N LYS A 100 -4.14 -22.43 -11.79
CA LYS A 100 -4.20 -23.67 -11.00
C LYS A 100 -2.93 -23.80 -10.18
N TYR A 101 -3.09 -24.17 -8.92
CA TYR A 101 -1.95 -24.51 -8.08
C TYR A 101 -1.20 -25.69 -8.70
N GLU A 102 0.10 -25.52 -8.87
CA GLU A 102 0.96 -26.67 -9.09
C GLU A 102 1.29 -27.30 -7.74
N PRO A 103 1.22 -28.65 -7.62
CA PRO A 103 1.46 -29.31 -6.33
C PRO A 103 2.78 -28.96 -5.67
N VAL A 104 3.82 -28.66 -6.45
CA VAL A 104 5.15 -28.28 -5.96
C VAL A 104 5.14 -26.90 -5.30
N SER A 105 4.42 -25.93 -5.86
CA SER A 105 4.30 -24.59 -5.29
C SER A 105 3.54 -24.62 -3.97
N TYR A 106 2.51 -25.44 -3.87
CA TYR A 106 1.73 -25.60 -2.65
C TYR A 106 2.54 -26.23 -1.52
N THR A 107 3.29 -27.28 -1.78
CA THR A 107 4.15 -27.94 -0.78
C THR A 107 5.27 -27.00 -0.31
N HIS A 108 5.78 -26.15 -1.18
CA HIS A 108 6.81 -25.18 -0.84
C HIS A 108 6.28 -24.08 0.09
N LEU A 109 5.09 -23.53 -0.19
CA LEU A 109 4.43 -22.55 0.66
C LEU A 109 4.08 -23.13 2.03
N ARG A 110 3.60 -24.36 2.11
CA ARG A 110 3.32 -25.04 3.37
C ARG A 110 4.57 -25.30 4.21
N ALA A 111 5.69 -25.58 3.59
CA ALA A 111 6.96 -25.74 4.28
C ALA A 111 7.42 -24.42 4.94
N HIS A 112 7.14 -23.29 4.33
CA HIS A 112 7.39 -21.96 4.93
C HIS A 112 6.42 -21.65 6.08
N GLU A 113 5.15 -22.00 5.97
CA GLU A 113 4.16 -21.80 7.04
C GLU A 113 4.51 -22.59 8.30
N THR A 114 4.95 -23.83 8.18
CA THR A 114 5.36 -24.65 9.34
C THR A 114 6.60 -24.13 10.06
N VAL A 115 7.44 -23.33 9.43
CA VAL A 115 8.60 -22.67 10.07
C VAL A 115 8.16 -21.45 10.86
N LEU A 116 7.07 -20.80 10.49
CA LEU A 116 6.51 -19.64 11.19
C LEU A 116 5.68 -20.03 12.43
N ASP A 117 5.21 -21.27 12.50
CA ASP A 117 4.45 -21.80 13.64
C ASP A 117 5.33 -22.33 14.79
N LEU A 118 6.63 -22.17 14.66
CA LEU A 118 7.62 -22.50 15.69
C LEU A 118 8.07 -21.25 16.46
#